data_8de332542ab6b36fd355f28ca6d4caf4
#
_entry.id   8de332542ab6b36fd355f28ca6d4caf4
#
_cell.length_a   1.000
_cell.length_b   1.000
_cell.length_c   1.000
_cell.angle_alpha   90.00
_cell.angle_beta   90.00
_cell.angle_gamma   90.00
#
_symmetry.space_group_name_H-M   'P 1'
#
loop_
_entity.id
_entity.type
_entity.pdbx_description
1 polymer ?
#
loop_
_entity_poly.entity_id
_entity_poly.type
_entity_poly.pdbx_seq_one_letter_code
_entity_poly.pdbx_strand_id
1 'polypeptide(L)' 'MNIKNLRLKAGLTQVELAKKMHVDQAAVSRWESGETKPLRKSHKRLAKVLGCTVEELLKEGE' A
#
# COMPACT_ATOMS: atom_id res chain seq x y z
N MET A 1 -7.97 3.95 2.49
CA MET A 1 -6.96 2.94 2.83
C MET A 1 -5.78 3.59 3.53
N ASN A 2 -5.06 2.81 4.29
CA ASN A 2 -4.00 3.30 5.17
C ASN A 2 -2.60 2.94 4.64
N ILE A 3 -2.39 3.09 3.35
CA ILE A 3 -1.18 2.58 2.70
C ILE A 3 0.06 3.38 3.09
N LYS A 4 -0.03 4.72 3.03
CA LYS A 4 1.13 5.55 3.30
C LYS A 4 1.66 5.35 4.72
N ASN A 5 0.76 5.36 5.71
CA ASN A 5 1.17 5.20 7.10
C ASN A 5 1.80 3.83 7.34
N LEU A 6 1.21 2.79 6.77
CA LEU A 6 1.73 1.44 6.93
C LEU A 6 3.05 1.28 6.20
N ARG A 7 3.19 1.92 5.05
CA ARG A 7 4.43 1.90 4.30
C ARG A 7 5.56 2.54 5.10
N LEU A 8 5.28 3.70 5.68
CA LEU A 8 6.29 4.40 6.48
C LEU A 8 6.67 3.59 7.71
N LYS A 9 5.70 2.95 8.36
CA LYS A 9 5.98 2.08 9.48
C LYS A 9 6.85 0.90 9.09
N ALA A 10 6.67 0.40 7.89
CA ALA A 10 7.46 -0.72 7.38
C ALA A 10 8.84 -0.28 6.90
N GLY A 11 9.11 1.02 6.90
CA GLY A 11 10.41 1.53 6.47
C GLY A 11 10.62 1.49 4.97
N LEU A 12 9.54 1.53 4.19
CA LEU A 12 9.63 1.42 2.73
C LEU A 12 9.39 2.76 2.06
N THR A 13 10.14 2.99 0.97
CA THR A 13 9.83 4.11 0.07
C THR A 13 8.74 3.68 -0.89
N GLN A 14 8.16 4.65 -1.62
CA GLN A 14 7.18 4.33 -2.65
C GLN A 14 7.76 3.42 -3.72
N VAL A 15 9.02 3.66 -4.10
CA VAL A 15 9.70 2.84 -5.10
C VAL A 15 9.85 1.41 -4.60
N GLU A 16 10.25 1.26 -3.34
CA GLU A 16 10.43 -0.08 -2.78
C GLU A 16 9.12 -0.85 -2.70
N LEU A 17 8.06 -0.17 -2.29
CA LEU A 17 6.75 -0.81 -2.24
C LEU A 17 6.29 -1.20 -3.65
N ALA A 18 6.49 -0.31 -4.62
CA ALA A 18 6.10 -0.59 -6.00
C ALA A 18 6.81 -1.82 -6.53
N LYS A 19 8.11 -1.94 -6.25
CA LYS A 19 8.87 -3.13 -6.66
C LYS A 19 8.33 -4.40 -6.04
N LYS A 20 8.01 -4.36 -4.75
CA LYS A 20 7.49 -5.53 -4.06
C LYS A 20 6.11 -5.92 -4.56
N MET A 21 5.34 -4.94 -5.03
CA MET A 21 4.00 -5.19 -5.56
C MET A 21 3.99 -5.41 -7.07
N HIS A 22 5.15 -5.29 -7.72
CA HIS A 22 5.27 -5.45 -9.18
C HIS A 22 4.41 -4.44 -9.94
N VAL A 23 4.43 -3.19 -9.48
CA VAL A 23 3.71 -2.10 -10.13
C VAL A 23 4.65 -0.91 -10.26
N ASP A 24 4.23 0.09 -11.03
CA ASP A 24 4.98 1.33 -11.14
C ASP A 24 4.85 2.16 -9.87
N GLN A 25 5.86 2.99 -9.61
CA GLN A 25 5.80 3.93 -8.50
C GLN A 25 4.57 4.82 -8.59
N ALA A 26 4.19 5.21 -9.81
CA ALA A 26 3.02 6.06 -10.02
C ALA A 26 1.75 5.42 -9.46
N ALA A 27 1.64 4.09 -9.55
CA ALA A 27 0.49 3.38 -8.98
C ALA A 27 0.44 3.56 -7.47
N VAL A 28 1.58 3.41 -6.80
CA VAL A 28 1.65 3.59 -5.35
C VAL A 28 1.29 5.02 -4.98
N SER A 29 1.82 5.98 -5.72
CA SER A 29 1.53 7.39 -5.48
C SER A 29 0.03 7.68 -5.58
N ARG A 30 -0.62 7.12 -6.60
CA ARG A 30 -2.06 7.30 -6.78
C ARG A 30 -2.87 6.64 -5.67
N TRP A 31 -2.42 5.47 -5.21
CA TRP A 31 -3.08 4.81 -4.09
C TRP A 31 -3.02 5.69 -2.84
N GLU A 32 -1.86 6.31 -2.59
CA GLU A 32 -1.67 7.11 -1.38
C GLU A 32 -2.42 8.43 -1.45
N SER A 33 -2.57 9.00 -2.64
CA SER A 33 -3.32 10.25 -2.82
C SER A 33 -4.83 10.04 -2.85
N GLY A 34 -5.27 8.80 -3.00
CA GLY A 34 -6.70 8.51 -3.10
C GLY A 34 -7.23 8.60 -4.51
N GLU A 35 -6.36 8.86 -5.49
CA GLU A 35 -6.79 8.97 -6.87
C GLU A 35 -7.29 7.62 -7.41
N THR A 36 -6.59 6.55 -7.07
CA THR A 36 -7.02 5.21 -7.41
C THR A 36 -6.81 4.31 -6.20
N LYS A 37 -7.36 3.11 -6.26
CA LYS A 37 -7.20 2.11 -5.20
C LYS A 37 -6.60 0.85 -5.80
N PRO A 38 -5.78 0.12 -5.03
CA PRO A 38 -5.28 -1.17 -5.51
C PRO A 38 -6.43 -2.14 -5.71
N LEU A 39 -6.27 -3.04 -6.67
CA LEU A 39 -7.28 -4.06 -6.94
C LEU A 39 -7.49 -4.90 -5.69
N ARG A 40 -8.72 -5.35 -5.50
CA ARG A 40 -9.07 -6.16 -4.34
C ARG A 40 -8.18 -7.39 -4.22
N LYS A 41 -7.85 -8.02 -5.35
CA LYS A 41 -6.99 -9.20 -5.33
C LYS A 41 -5.58 -8.90 -4.84
N SER A 42 -5.19 -7.63 -4.84
CA SER A 42 -3.86 -7.22 -4.36
C SER A 42 -3.82 -6.93 -2.87
N HIS A 43 -4.98 -6.86 -2.20
CA HIS A 43 -5.03 -6.49 -0.79
C HIS A 43 -4.23 -7.44 0.08
N LYS A 44 -4.34 -8.73 -0.17
CA LYS A 44 -3.63 -9.74 0.62
C LYS A 44 -2.12 -9.58 0.50
N ARG A 45 -1.63 -9.42 -0.72
CA ARG A 45 -0.20 -9.23 -0.94
C ARG A 45 0.27 -7.92 -0.33
N LEU A 46 -0.53 -6.86 -0.52
CA LEU A 46 -0.17 -5.55 -0.01
C LEU A 46 -0.06 -5.58 1.52
N ALA A 47 -1.02 -6.21 2.18
CA ALA A 47 -0.98 -6.35 3.63
C ALA A 47 0.25 -7.14 4.08
N LYS A 48 0.58 -8.20 3.36
CA LYS A 48 1.75 -9.01 3.67
C LYS A 48 3.04 -8.22 3.53
N VAL A 49 3.16 -7.48 2.44
CA VAL A 49 4.35 -6.65 2.20
C VAL A 49 4.48 -5.57 3.27
N LEU A 50 3.37 -4.99 3.69
CA LEU A 50 3.37 -3.94 4.69
C LEU A 50 3.43 -4.46 6.12
N GLY A 51 3.33 -5.78 6.30
CA GLY A 51 3.42 -6.38 7.63
C GLY A 51 2.19 -6.12 8.49
N CYS A 52 1.03 -6.08 7.88
CA CYS A 52 -0.22 -5.80 8.59
C CYS A 52 -1.32 -6.74 8.11
N THR A 53 -2.48 -6.66 8.74
CA THR A 53 -3.65 -7.41 8.30
C THR A 53 -4.37 -6.64 7.21
N VAL A 54 -5.20 -7.34 6.43
CA VAL A 54 -6.03 -6.68 5.43
C VAL A 54 -6.98 -5.70 6.11
N GLU A 55 -7.46 -6.06 7.29
CA GLU A 55 -8.33 -5.18 8.06
C GLU A 55 -7.65 -3.86 8.38
N GLU A 56 -6.40 -3.91 8.82
CA GLU A 56 -5.63 -2.71 9.10
C GLU A 56 -5.40 -1.88 7.85
N LEU A 57 -5.14 -2.57 6.74
CA LEU A 57 -4.92 -1.91 5.47
C LEU A 57 -6.13 -1.10 5.03
N LEU A 58 -7.32 -1.65 5.25
CA LEU A 58 -8.56 -1.03 4.79
C LEU A 58 -9.06 0.08 5.70
N LYS A 59 -8.52 0.21 6.90
CA LYS A 59 -8.89 1.30 7.78
C LYS A 59 -8.54 2.64 7.15
N GLU A 60 -9.35 3.65 7.46
CA GLU A 60 -9.00 5.00 7.05
C GLU A 60 -7.81 5.46 7.87
N GLY A 61 -6.77 5.89 7.17
CA GLY A 61 -5.55 6.31 7.83
C GLY A 61 -5.66 7.69 8.42
N GLU A 62 -4.78 7.95 9.33
CA GLU A 62 -4.66 9.27 9.92
C GLU A 62 -3.56 10.01 9.25
#